data_058934b713dfc638bdfe0f0ca04fa12b
#
_entry.id   058934b713dfc638bdfe0f0ca04fa12b
#
_cell.length_a   1.000
_cell.length_b   1.000
_cell.length_c   1.000
_cell.angle_alpha   90.00
_cell.angle_beta   90.00
_cell.angle_gamma   90.00
#
_symmetry.space_group_name_H-M   'P 1'
#
loop_
_entity.id
_entity.type
_entity.pdbx_description
1 polymer ?
#
loop_
_entity_poly.entity_id
_entity_poly.type
_entity_poly.pdbx_seq_one_letter_code
_entity_poly.pdbx_strand_id
1 'polypeptide(L)'
;LFDLFWNPQQQLKKIPLKEGMKVVDYGCGPGRYTLPVAKMVGLKGKVFAVDIQPLAIKAVEEKAARQGLTNVETILVDSYNTDIQDSSIDLVLLIDTLPIIKDYDALFHEIHRLLKPDGLLFVKHGRIKMSRTTEIVENTGLFTIIECRGHDMLVAPKTR
;
A
#
# COMPACT_ATOMS: atom_id res chain seq x y z
N LEU A 1 24.30 -2.02 4.54
CA LEU A 1 24.81 -0.66 4.23
C LEU A 1 23.77 0.24 3.56
N PHE A 2 22.84 -0.32 2.80
CA PHE A 2 21.77 0.45 2.14
C PHE A 2 20.69 0.98 3.10
N ASP A 3 20.53 0.34 4.26
CA ASP A 3 19.51 0.74 5.25
C ASP A 3 19.85 2.00 6.06
N LEU A 4 21.11 2.44 6.07
CA LEU A 4 21.54 3.61 6.85
C LEU A 4 21.05 4.95 6.25
N PHE A 5 20.80 5.00 4.93
CA PHE A 5 20.35 6.21 4.23
C PHE A 5 18.85 6.24 3.96
N TRP A 6 18.15 5.14 4.25
CA TRP A 6 16.72 5.02 4.00
C TRP A 6 15.94 5.17 5.30
N ASN A 7 15.49 6.38 5.59
CA ASN A 7 14.67 6.65 6.77
C ASN A 7 13.18 6.47 6.43
N PRO A 8 12.50 5.41 6.93
CA PRO A 8 11.06 5.23 6.72
C PRO A 8 10.25 6.44 7.20
N GLN A 9 10.71 7.15 8.23
CA GLN A 9 10.05 8.33 8.78
C GLN A 9 9.94 9.47 7.76
N GLN A 10 10.95 9.66 6.92
CA GLN A 10 10.88 10.68 5.86
C GLN A 10 9.89 10.28 4.76
N GLN A 11 9.84 9.00 4.42
CA GLN A 11 8.89 8.49 3.44
C GLN A 11 7.44 8.61 3.94
N LEU A 12 7.20 8.32 5.20
CA LEU A 12 5.88 8.43 5.81
C LEU A 12 5.31 9.85 5.78
N LYS A 13 6.16 10.86 5.87
CA LYS A 13 5.73 12.28 5.76
C LYS A 13 5.16 12.64 4.39
N LYS A 14 5.50 11.88 3.36
CA LYS A 14 5.01 12.09 1.99
C LYS A 14 3.67 11.42 1.73
N ILE A 15 3.30 10.48 2.58
CA ILE A 15 2.06 9.71 2.47
C ILE A 15 0.93 10.50 3.15
N PRO A 16 -0.24 10.65 2.50
CA PRO A 16 -1.37 11.42 3.06
C PRO A 16 -2.11 10.63 4.14
N LEU A 17 -1.42 10.25 5.21
CA LEU A 17 -1.95 9.52 6.34
C LEU A 17 -2.70 10.44 7.31
N LYS A 18 -3.85 9.95 7.81
CA LYS A 18 -4.63 10.60 8.85
C LYS A 18 -5.06 9.58 9.90
N GLU A 19 -5.20 10.03 11.14
CA GLU A 19 -5.77 9.22 12.22
C GLU A 19 -7.16 8.69 11.83
N GLY A 20 -7.42 7.43 12.14
CA GLY A 20 -8.70 6.77 11.84
C GLY A 20 -8.80 6.15 10.44
N MET A 21 -7.83 6.34 9.57
CA MET A 21 -7.85 5.75 8.22
C MET A 21 -7.78 4.22 8.26
N LYS A 22 -8.47 3.59 7.30
CA LYS A 22 -8.25 2.20 6.89
C LYS A 22 -7.29 2.18 5.72
N VAL A 23 -6.15 1.52 5.93
CA VAL A 23 -5.04 1.47 4.99
C VAL A 23 -4.75 0.03 4.58
N VAL A 24 -4.47 -0.20 3.32
CA VAL A 24 -3.90 -1.46 2.82
C VAL A 24 -2.44 -1.23 2.45
N ASP A 25 -1.54 -1.97 3.08
CA ASP A 25 -0.14 -2.06 2.68
C ASP A 25 0.01 -3.28 1.78
N TYR A 26 -0.06 -3.06 0.47
CA TYR A 26 -0.10 -4.11 -0.53
C TYR A 26 1.32 -4.49 -0.97
N GLY A 27 1.73 -5.71 -0.67
CA GLY A 27 3.12 -6.14 -0.75
C GLY A 27 3.91 -5.66 0.47
N CYS A 28 3.37 -5.93 1.66
CA CYS A 28 3.86 -5.36 2.93
C CYS A 28 5.26 -5.82 3.32
N GLY A 29 5.75 -6.93 2.74
CA GLY A 29 7.01 -7.53 3.17
C GLY A 29 7.01 -7.77 4.69
N PRO A 30 8.16 -7.60 5.36
CA PRO A 30 8.27 -7.82 6.80
C PRO A 30 7.70 -6.67 7.66
N GLY A 31 6.88 -5.77 7.08
CA GLY A 31 6.17 -4.74 7.82
C GLY A 31 6.91 -3.41 8.02
N ARG A 32 7.86 -3.10 7.17
CA ARG A 32 8.64 -1.85 7.27
C ARG A 32 7.78 -0.60 7.32
N TYR A 33 6.71 -0.56 6.53
CA TYR A 33 5.73 0.53 6.51
C TYR A 33 4.47 0.20 7.31
N THR A 34 4.02 -1.05 7.32
CA THR A 34 2.84 -1.51 8.04
C THR A 34 2.83 -1.03 9.50
N LEU A 35 3.92 -1.26 10.23
CA LEU A 35 3.95 -1.00 11.66
C LEU A 35 3.94 0.50 12.00
N PRO A 36 4.76 1.36 11.37
CA PRO A 36 4.68 2.79 11.62
C PRO A 36 3.36 3.40 11.12
N VAL A 37 2.79 2.91 10.02
CA VAL A 37 1.47 3.35 9.54
C VAL A 37 0.38 3.00 10.55
N ALA A 38 0.42 1.80 11.14
CA ALA A 38 -0.53 1.39 12.18
C ALA A 38 -0.49 2.32 13.40
N LYS A 39 0.70 2.76 13.79
CA LYS A 39 0.84 3.77 14.86
C LYS A 39 0.24 5.12 14.48
N MET A 40 0.43 5.55 13.23
CA MET A 40 -0.06 6.85 12.76
C MET A 40 -1.58 6.91 12.61
N VAL A 41 -2.21 5.83 12.13
CA VAL A 41 -3.68 5.79 12.02
C VAL A 41 -4.37 5.55 13.35
N GLY A 42 -3.66 5.05 14.33
CA GLY A 42 -4.14 4.87 15.71
C GLY A 42 -5.21 3.78 15.84
N LEU A 43 -5.75 3.66 17.06
CA LEU A 43 -6.71 2.60 17.41
C LEU A 43 -8.06 2.71 16.70
N LYS A 44 -8.43 3.88 16.21
CA LYS A 44 -9.63 4.09 15.39
C LYS A 44 -9.42 3.73 13.93
N GLY A 45 -8.16 3.63 13.51
CA GLY A 45 -7.75 3.18 12.18
C GLY A 45 -7.41 1.70 12.15
N LYS A 46 -7.08 1.22 10.97
CA LYS A 46 -6.69 -0.17 10.74
C LYS A 46 -5.74 -0.27 9.56
N VAL A 47 -4.78 -1.17 9.64
CA VAL A 47 -3.90 -1.51 8.54
C VAL A 47 -4.07 -2.97 8.17
N PHE A 48 -4.36 -3.22 6.90
CA PHE A 48 -4.33 -4.55 6.30
C PHE A 48 -2.97 -4.73 5.63
N ALA A 49 -2.19 -5.68 6.14
CA ALA A 49 -0.88 -6.04 5.58
C ALA A 49 -1.05 -7.25 4.65
N VAL A 50 -0.90 -7.02 3.36
CA VAL A 50 -1.15 -8.01 2.32
C VAL A 50 0.17 -8.44 1.68
N ASP A 51 0.43 -9.73 1.63
CA ASP A 51 1.60 -10.30 0.94
C ASP A 51 1.31 -11.74 0.47
N ILE A 52 2.07 -12.21 -0.51
CA ILE A 52 2.05 -13.60 -0.99
C ILE A 52 3.04 -14.48 -0.24
N GLN A 53 3.94 -13.90 0.54
CA GLN A 53 5.01 -14.62 1.24
C GLN A 53 4.60 -14.93 2.69
N PRO A 54 4.44 -16.23 3.06
CA PRO A 54 4.07 -16.59 4.43
C PRO A 54 5.04 -16.08 5.49
N LEU A 55 6.35 -16.02 5.17
CA LEU A 55 7.36 -15.51 6.09
C LEU A 55 7.23 -14.01 6.34
N ALA A 56 6.83 -13.25 5.33
CA ALA A 56 6.57 -11.81 5.48
C ALA A 56 5.37 -11.59 6.42
N ILE A 57 4.28 -12.29 6.21
CA ILE A 57 3.08 -12.25 7.05
C ILE A 57 3.43 -12.59 8.51
N LYS A 58 4.14 -13.69 8.72
CA LYS A 58 4.58 -14.10 10.06
C LYS A 58 5.45 -13.01 10.74
N ALA A 59 6.36 -12.39 9.99
CA ALA A 59 7.20 -11.33 10.52
C ALA A 59 6.38 -10.12 10.95
N VAL A 60 5.35 -9.73 10.19
CA VAL A 60 4.44 -8.65 10.55
C VAL A 60 3.68 -8.97 11.84
N GLU A 61 3.11 -10.18 11.92
CA GLU A 61 2.36 -10.64 13.11
C GLU A 61 3.22 -10.60 14.37
N GLU A 62 4.43 -11.16 14.30
CA GLU A 62 5.36 -11.18 15.44
C GLU A 62 5.77 -9.77 15.90
N LYS A 63 6.08 -8.89 14.95
CA LYS A 63 6.48 -7.51 15.25
C LYS A 63 5.31 -6.68 15.79
N ALA A 64 4.12 -6.82 15.21
CA ALA A 64 2.92 -6.14 15.70
C ALA A 64 2.60 -6.55 17.13
N ALA A 65 2.67 -7.85 17.43
CA ALA A 65 2.46 -8.37 18.78
C ALA A 65 3.48 -7.81 19.78
N ARG A 66 4.77 -7.80 19.41
CA ARG A 66 5.83 -7.23 20.27
C ARG A 66 5.66 -5.74 20.54
N GLN A 67 5.11 -5.00 19.60
CA GLN A 67 4.87 -3.56 19.74
C GLN A 67 3.49 -3.22 20.31
N GLY A 68 2.69 -4.23 20.66
CA GLY A 68 1.35 -4.04 21.21
C GLY A 68 0.36 -3.42 20.23
N LEU A 69 0.58 -3.59 18.92
CA LEU A 69 -0.30 -3.08 17.88
C LEU A 69 -1.47 -4.04 17.66
N THR A 70 -2.67 -3.60 17.93
CA THR A 70 -3.91 -4.39 17.82
C THR A 70 -4.73 -4.04 16.57
N ASN A 71 -4.29 -3.05 15.81
CA ASN A 71 -4.97 -2.52 14.62
C ASN A 71 -4.32 -2.95 13.30
N VAL A 72 -3.54 -4.03 13.32
CA VAL A 72 -2.95 -4.66 12.13
C VAL A 72 -3.65 -5.99 11.88
N GLU A 73 -4.13 -6.18 10.66
CA GLU A 73 -4.63 -7.46 10.18
C GLU A 73 -3.77 -7.92 9.00
N THR A 74 -3.29 -9.14 9.07
CA THR A 74 -2.46 -9.72 8.01
C THR A 74 -3.32 -10.55 7.06
N ILE A 75 -3.03 -10.48 5.76
CA ILE A 75 -3.72 -11.24 4.72
C ILE A 75 -2.68 -11.89 3.82
N LEU A 76 -2.58 -13.21 3.91
CA LEU A 76 -1.82 -14.01 2.96
C LEU A 76 -2.69 -14.25 1.72
N VAL A 77 -2.20 -13.82 0.56
CA VAL A 77 -2.89 -14.03 -0.72
C VAL A 77 -2.11 -15.00 -1.60
N ASP A 78 -2.81 -15.72 -2.46
CA ASP A 78 -2.22 -16.56 -3.51
C ASP A 78 -2.34 -15.90 -4.90
N SER A 79 -3.13 -14.87 -4.98
CA SER A 79 -3.39 -14.05 -6.17
C SER A 79 -3.48 -12.58 -5.77
N TYR A 80 -4.24 -11.76 -6.51
CA TYR A 80 -4.41 -10.34 -6.20
C TYR A 80 -5.64 -10.04 -5.34
N ASN A 81 -6.58 -10.98 -5.21
CA ASN A 81 -7.80 -10.80 -4.43
C ASN A 81 -7.53 -10.89 -2.93
N THR A 82 -8.00 -9.90 -2.18
CA THR A 82 -7.78 -9.81 -0.73
C THR A 82 -8.99 -10.19 0.11
N ASP A 83 -10.16 -10.36 -0.48
CA ASP A 83 -11.46 -10.53 0.20
C ASP A 83 -11.85 -9.36 1.15
N ILE A 84 -11.12 -8.25 1.12
CA ILE A 84 -11.51 -7.02 1.82
C ILE A 84 -12.76 -6.44 1.14
N GLN A 85 -13.65 -5.86 1.93
CA GLN A 85 -14.90 -5.26 1.46
C GLN A 85 -14.66 -4.17 0.40
N ASP A 86 -15.50 -4.14 -0.64
CA ASP A 86 -15.51 -3.10 -1.67
C ASP A 86 -15.67 -1.71 -1.06
N SER A 87 -15.01 -0.72 -1.65
CA SER A 87 -15.15 0.69 -1.29
C SER A 87 -15.04 0.97 0.21
N SER A 88 -14.10 0.29 0.88
CA SER A 88 -13.92 0.39 2.32
C SER A 88 -12.58 1.00 2.75
N ILE A 89 -11.67 1.20 1.82
CA ILE A 89 -10.29 1.60 2.09
C ILE A 89 -10.07 3.08 1.74
N ASP A 90 -9.47 3.81 2.68
CA ASP A 90 -9.11 5.22 2.51
C ASP A 90 -7.81 5.40 1.71
N LEU A 91 -6.85 4.51 1.93
CA LEU A 91 -5.52 4.60 1.32
C LEU A 91 -4.95 3.21 1.04
N VAL A 92 -4.46 3.00 -0.17
CA VAL A 92 -3.63 1.84 -0.51
C VAL A 92 -2.19 2.30 -0.70
N LEU A 93 -1.26 1.59 -0.09
CA LEU A 93 0.19 1.76 -0.28
C LEU A 93 0.70 0.67 -1.22
N LEU A 94 1.42 1.07 -2.24
CA LEU A 94 2.11 0.19 -3.18
C LEU A 94 3.57 0.63 -3.26
N ILE A 95 4.37 0.22 -2.27
CA ILE A 95 5.74 0.70 -2.09
C ILE A 95 6.73 -0.38 -2.49
N ASP A 96 7.53 -0.07 -3.52
CA ASP A 96 8.56 -0.96 -4.08
C ASP A 96 8.02 -2.34 -4.53
N THR A 97 6.72 -2.46 -4.75
CA THR A 97 6.03 -3.72 -5.09
C THR A 97 5.88 -3.91 -6.60
N LEU A 98 5.70 -2.82 -7.36
CA LEU A 98 5.48 -2.90 -8.81
C LEU A 98 6.51 -3.74 -9.59
N PRO A 99 7.81 -3.70 -9.26
CA PRO A 99 8.81 -4.45 -10.02
C PRO A 99 8.62 -5.97 -10.02
N ILE A 100 7.87 -6.52 -9.06
CA ILE A 100 7.63 -7.97 -8.93
C ILE A 100 6.24 -8.40 -9.39
N ILE A 101 5.40 -7.46 -9.77
CA ILE A 101 4.04 -7.75 -10.22
C ILE A 101 4.05 -8.32 -11.65
N LYS A 102 3.36 -9.41 -11.86
CA LYS A 102 3.24 -10.08 -13.16
C LYS A 102 2.00 -9.64 -13.92
N ASP A 103 0.91 -9.37 -13.22
CA ASP A 103 -0.38 -8.97 -13.79
C ASP A 103 -0.81 -7.63 -13.18
N TYR A 104 -0.41 -6.54 -13.83
CA TYR A 104 -0.76 -5.20 -13.40
C TYR A 104 -2.28 -4.95 -13.46
N ASP A 105 -2.94 -5.50 -14.47
CA ASP A 105 -4.37 -5.31 -14.65
C ASP A 105 -5.16 -5.90 -13.47
N ALA A 106 -4.87 -7.14 -13.10
CA ALA A 106 -5.49 -7.79 -11.94
C ALA A 106 -5.21 -7.02 -10.64
N LEU A 107 -3.98 -6.57 -10.41
CA LEU A 107 -3.61 -5.79 -9.22
C LEU A 107 -4.40 -4.47 -9.15
N PHE A 108 -4.40 -3.69 -10.23
CA PHE A 108 -5.03 -2.38 -10.21
C PHE A 108 -6.56 -2.46 -10.18
N HIS A 109 -7.17 -3.50 -10.74
CA HIS A 109 -8.60 -3.77 -10.57
C HIS A 109 -8.94 -4.05 -9.11
N GLU A 110 -8.14 -4.87 -8.42
CA GLU A 110 -8.33 -5.11 -6.99
C GLU A 110 -8.18 -3.83 -6.17
N ILE A 111 -7.12 -3.05 -6.39
CA ILE A 111 -6.92 -1.77 -5.68
C ILE A 111 -8.10 -0.82 -5.92
N HIS A 112 -8.59 -0.72 -7.16
CA HIS A 112 -9.75 0.10 -7.50
C HIS A 112 -11.02 -0.36 -6.78
N ARG A 113 -11.23 -1.68 -6.68
CA ARG A 113 -12.36 -2.27 -5.95
C ARG A 113 -12.33 -1.89 -4.46
N LEU A 114 -11.14 -1.92 -3.85
CA LEU A 114 -10.95 -1.64 -2.43
C LEU A 114 -11.19 -0.19 -2.05
N LEU A 115 -10.74 0.74 -2.90
CA LEU A 115 -10.76 2.17 -2.59
C LEU A 115 -12.18 2.74 -2.54
N LYS A 116 -12.42 3.55 -1.50
CA LYS A 116 -13.56 4.48 -1.48
C LYS A 116 -13.46 5.45 -2.67
N PRO A 117 -14.57 6.07 -3.10
CA PRO A 117 -14.56 7.07 -4.19
C PRO A 117 -13.59 8.23 -3.94
N ASP A 118 -13.40 8.64 -2.69
CA ASP A 118 -12.46 9.66 -2.24
C ASP A 118 -11.14 9.11 -1.70
N GLY A 119 -10.94 7.79 -1.82
CA GLY A 119 -9.71 7.13 -1.43
C GLY A 119 -8.55 7.43 -2.36
N LEU A 120 -7.34 7.10 -1.92
CA LEU A 120 -6.11 7.37 -2.65
C LEU A 120 -5.23 6.13 -2.74
N LEU A 121 -4.47 6.05 -3.84
CA LEU A 121 -3.39 5.10 -4.01
C LEU A 121 -2.06 5.87 -4.00
N PHE A 122 -1.18 5.49 -3.09
CA PHE A 122 0.19 5.99 -3.04
C PHE A 122 1.13 4.93 -3.62
N VAL A 123 1.86 5.30 -4.67
CA VAL A 123 2.81 4.42 -5.34
C VAL A 123 4.21 4.96 -5.17
N LYS A 124 5.12 4.12 -4.69
CA LYS A 124 6.55 4.32 -4.84
C LYS A 124 7.07 3.27 -5.82
N HIS A 125 7.54 3.72 -6.96
CA HIS A 125 7.74 2.84 -8.11
C HIS A 125 8.99 1.93 -8.05
N GLY A 126 9.84 2.09 -7.03
CA GLY A 126 11.01 1.25 -6.86
C GLY A 126 12.01 1.39 -8.02
N ARG A 127 12.36 0.28 -8.65
CA ARG A 127 13.34 0.22 -9.75
C ARG A 127 12.75 0.55 -11.13
N ILE A 128 11.43 0.69 -11.22
CA ILE A 128 10.76 1.06 -12.48
C ILE A 128 10.90 2.57 -12.68
N LYS A 129 11.08 3.01 -13.92
CA LYS A 129 11.09 4.46 -14.21
C LYS A 129 9.70 5.06 -14.03
N MET A 130 9.64 6.32 -13.60
CA MET A 130 8.37 7.05 -13.44
C MET A 130 7.52 7.04 -14.72
N SER A 131 8.15 7.20 -15.89
CA SER A 131 7.46 7.15 -17.19
C SER A 131 6.76 5.81 -17.43
N ARG A 132 7.40 4.69 -17.04
CA ARG A 132 6.80 3.36 -17.15
C ARG A 132 5.70 3.15 -16.12
N THR A 133 5.89 3.64 -14.91
CA THR A 133 4.85 3.59 -13.86
C THR A 133 3.61 4.37 -14.29
N THR A 134 3.79 5.55 -14.85
CA THR A 134 2.71 6.37 -15.42
C THR A 134 1.94 5.60 -16.48
N GLU A 135 2.65 5.00 -17.43
CA GLU A 135 2.06 4.18 -18.49
C GLU A 135 1.25 3.01 -17.93
N ILE A 136 1.81 2.28 -16.96
CA ILE A 136 1.12 1.15 -16.30
C ILE A 136 -0.19 1.61 -15.67
N VAL A 137 -0.17 2.70 -14.92
CA VAL A 137 -1.37 3.24 -14.24
C VAL A 137 -2.39 3.73 -15.25
N GLU A 138 -1.99 4.52 -16.23
CA GLU A 138 -2.87 5.09 -17.26
C GLU A 138 -3.52 4.02 -18.14
N ASN A 139 -2.77 2.98 -18.50
CA ASN A 139 -3.28 1.89 -19.35
C ASN A 139 -4.42 1.09 -18.69
N THR A 140 -4.56 1.13 -17.36
CA THR A 140 -5.69 0.50 -16.68
C THR A 140 -7.01 1.20 -16.96
N GLY A 141 -6.98 2.51 -17.24
CA GLY A 141 -8.17 3.34 -17.38
C GLY A 141 -8.96 3.57 -16.09
N LEU A 142 -8.45 3.09 -14.94
CA LEU A 142 -9.15 3.07 -13.66
C LEU A 142 -8.81 4.24 -12.74
N PHE A 143 -7.72 4.96 -13.03
CA PHE A 143 -7.16 5.96 -12.12
C PHE A 143 -6.83 7.27 -12.82
N THR A 144 -6.84 8.34 -12.03
CA THR A 144 -6.30 9.65 -12.40
C THR A 144 -5.06 9.92 -11.58
N ILE A 145 -3.96 10.23 -12.23
CA ILE A 145 -2.71 10.62 -11.56
C ILE A 145 -2.88 12.06 -11.06
N ILE A 146 -2.76 12.26 -9.74
CA ILE A 146 -2.89 13.58 -9.11
C ILE A 146 -1.54 14.28 -9.07
N GLU A 147 -0.48 13.57 -8.66
CA GLU A 147 0.84 14.14 -8.45
C GLU A 147 1.92 13.10 -8.70
N CYS A 148 3.01 13.52 -9.33
CA CYS A 148 4.27 12.77 -9.40
C CYS A 148 5.36 13.62 -8.80
N ARG A 149 6.10 13.10 -7.81
CA ARG A 149 7.21 13.81 -7.17
C ARG A 149 8.34 12.83 -6.85
N GLY A 150 9.49 13.01 -7.51
CA GLY A 150 10.64 12.13 -7.34
C GLY A 150 10.29 10.68 -7.72
N HIS A 151 10.28 9.79 -6.73
CA HIS A 151 9.94 8.37 -6.89
C HIS A 151 8.50 8.04 -6.49
N ASP A 152 7.70 9.04 -6.14
CA ASP A 152 6.38 8.87 -5.57
C ASP A 152 5.29 9.36 -6.53
N MET A 153 4.17 8.66 -6.53
CA MET A 153 2.99 9.00 -7.31
C MET A 153 1.75 8.90 -6.42
N LEU A 154 0.89 9.91 -6.48
CA LEU A 154 -0.40 9.92 -5.83
C LEU A 154 -1.50 9.81 -6.89
N VAL A 155 -2.43 8.91 -6.67
CA VAL A 155 -3.42 8.48 -7.67
C VAL A 155 -4.79 8.41 -7.03
N ALA A 156 -5.82 8.84 -7.76
CA ALA A 156 -7.22 8.74 -7.35
C ALA A 156 -7.98 7.76 -8.24
N PRO A 157 -8.91 6.97 -7.69
CA PRO A 157 -9.77 6.13 -8.51
C PRO A 157 -10.73 6.98 -9.34
N LYS A 158 -10.92 6.59 -10.61
CA LYS A 158 -12.02 7.14 -11.41
C LYS A 158 -13.34 6.56 -10.92
N THR A 159 -14.41 7.35 -11.00
CA THR A 159 -15.76 6.89 -10.67
C THR A 159 -16.12 5.64 -11.46
N ARG A 160 -16.81 4.71 -10.79
CA ARG A 160 -17.38 3.50 -11.39
C ARG A 160 -18.63 3.83 -12.18
#